data_a93b7da29a06f3aeeb150670c380574c
#
_entry.id   a93b7da29a06f3aeeb150670c380574c
#
_cell.length_a   1.000
_cell.length_b   1.000
_cell.length_c   1.000
_cell.angle_alpha   90.00
_cell.angle_beta   90.00
_cell.angle_gamma   90.00
#
_symmetry.space_group_name_H-M   'P 1'
#
loop_
_entity.id
_entity.type
_entity.pdbx_description
1 polymer ?
#
loop_
_entity_poly.entity_id
_entity_poly.type
_entity_poly.pdbx_seq_one_letter_code
_entity_poly.pdbx_strand_id
1 'polypeptide(L)'
;MPAPAVVRVPALLNALFSDAERVVKIEAQTVEDVMNGLEARWPGMRDRLCDTTPAIRRHINVFVEGKRARLDTRLEPGADVHILTAISGG
;
A
#
# COMPACT_ATOMS: atom_id res chain seq x y z
N MET A 1 15.84 -3.70 16.05
CA MET A 1 14.64 -4.00 15.25
C MET A 1 14.39 -2.88 14.28
N PRO A 2 14.20 -3.18 13.00
CA PRO A 2 13.91 -2.10 12.07
C PRO A 2 12.54 -1.52 12.37
N ALA A 3 12.40 -0.21 12.19
CA ALA A 3 11.14 0.46 12.38
C ALA A 3 10.15 0.04 11.28
N PRO A 4 8.88 -0.14 11.60
CA PRO A 4 7.90 -0.50 10.58
C PRO A 4 7.69 0.64 9.59
N ALA A 5 7.29 0.29 8.37
CA ALA A 5 6.91 1.27 7.37
C ALA A 5 5.61 1.94 7.82
N VAL A 6 5.51 3.23 7.56
CA VAL A 6 4.30 4.00 7.83
C VAL A 6 3.51 4.05 6.54
N VAL A 7 2.37 3.36 6.50
CA VAL A 7 1.59 3.17 5.28
C VAL A 7 0.33 4.02 5.35
N ARG A 8 0.15 4.89 4.36
CA ARG A 8 -1.04 5.73 4.25
C ARG A 8 -1.97 5.14 3.21
N VAL A 9 -3.16 4.78 3.65
CA VAL A 9 -4.16 4.05 2.87
C VAL A 9 -5.16 5.06 2.28
N PRO A 10 -5.54 4.93 1.00
CA PRO A 10 -6.48 5.88 0.40
C PRO A 10 -7.87 5.78 1.02
N ALA A 11 -8.56 6.91 1.07
CA ALA A 11 -9.89 6.99 1.67
C ALA A 11 -10.89 6.03 1.04
N LEU A 12 -10.74 5.74 -0.25
CA LEU A 12 -11.63 4.82 -0.93
C LEU A 12 -11.62 3.44 -0.27
N LEU A 13 -10.46 2.98 0.18
CA LEU A 13 -10.38 1.68 0.83
C LEU A 13 -11.03 1.67 2.21
N ASN A 14 -11.05 2.81 2.89
CA ASN A 14 -11.78 2.91 4.15
C ASN A 14 -13.28 2.75 3.94
N ALA A 15 -13.79 3.18 2.79
CA ALA A 15 -15.19 2.99 2.47
C ALA A 15 -15.52 1.53 2.18
N LEU A 16 -14.56 0.78 1.63
CA LEU A 16 -14.75 -0.63 1.27
C LEU A 16 -14.47 -1.57 2.45
N PHE A 17 -13.58 -1.17 3.32
CA PHE A 17 -13.16 -1.96 4.49
C PHE A 17 -13.40 -1.11 5.73
N SER A 18 -14.54 -1.29 6.38
CA SER A 18 -14.99 -0.41 7.45
C SER A 18 -14.02 -0.32 8.64
N ASP A 19 -13.21 -1.36 8.85
CA ASP A 19 -12.24 -1.37 9.94
C ASP A 19 -10.87 -0.83 9.53
N ALA A 20 -10.72 -0.42 8.26
CA ALA A 20 -9.40 0.00 7.78
C ALA A 20 -9.03 1.36 8.36
N GLU A 21 -7.76 1.46 8.78
CA GLU A 21 -7.21 2.71 9.26
C GLU A 21 -6.57 3.47 8.10
N ARG A 22 -6.52 4.80 8.20
CA ARG A 22 -5.91 5.64 7.18
C ARG A 22 -4.39 5.57 7.23
N VAL A 23 -3.83 5.34 8.39
CA VAL A 23 -2.39 5.22 8.60
C VAL A 23 -2.12 3.95 9.37
N VAL A 24 -1.30 3.07 8.81
CA VAL A 24 -1.02 1.75 9.39
C VAL A 24 0.48 1.52 9.40
N LYS A 25 0.99 0.97 10.49
CA LYS A 25 2.41 0.60 10.57
C LYS A 25 2.54 -0.88 10.23
N ILE A 26 3.39 -1.19 9.26
CA ILE A 26 3.57 -2.56 8.78
C ILE A 26 5.05 -2.86 8.68
N GLU A 27 5.50 -3.95 9.30
CA GLU A 27 6.87 -4.41 9.11
C GLU A 27 7.01 -4.94 7.70
N ALA A 28 7.89 -4.33 6.92
CA ALA A 28 8.04 -4.64 5.52
C ALA A 28 9.43 -4.26 5.03
N GLN A 29 9.95 -5.05 4.12
CA GLN A 29 11.23 -4.77 3.47
C GLN A 29 11.03 -4.37 2.02
N THR A 30 9.85 -4.61 1.48
CA THR A 30 9.49 -4.22 0.11
C THR A 30 8.04 -3.76 0.10
N VAL A 31 7.65 -3.10 -1.00
CA VAL A 31 6.25 -2.70 -1.18
C VAL A 31 5.35 -3.94 -1.21
N GLU A 32 5.81 -5.04 -1.79
CA GLU A 32 5.03 -6.27 -1.78
C GLU A 32 4.71 -6.74 -0.37
N ASP A 33 5.68 -6.64 0.55
CA ASP A 33 5.43 -6.99 1.95
C ASP A 33 4.34 -6.11 2.55
N VAL A 34 4.31 -4.82 2.16
CA VAL A 34 3.25 -3.92 2.60
C VAL A 34 1.89 -4.44 2.14
N MET A 35 1.80 -4.85 0.87
CA MET A 35 0.54 -5.36 0.33
C MET A 35 0.11 -6.63 1.07
N ASN A 36 1.05 -7.50 1.38
CA ASN A 36 0.75 -8.71 2.13
C ASN A 36 0.31 -8.40 3.56
N GLY A 37 0.92 -7.40 4.18
CA GLY A 37 0.54 -6.97 5.51
C GLY A 37 -0.87 -6.37 5.56
N LEU A 38 -1.23 -5.61 4.53
CA LEU A 38 -2.58 -5.08 4.41
C LEU A 38 -3.59 -6.20 4.22
N GLU A 39 -3.25 -7.20 3.39
CA GLU A 39 -4.12 -8.34 3.16
C GLU A 39 -4.34 -9.14 4.45
N ALA A 40 -3.31 -9.30 5.26
CA ALA A 40 -3.42 -10.03 6.51
C ALA A 40 -4.36 -9.33 7.49
N ARG A 41 -4.41 -8.00 7.45
CA ARG A 41 -5.27 -7.23 8.34
C ARG A 41 -6.69 -7.08 7.80
N TRP A 42 -6.81 -6.88 6.49
CA TRP A 42 -8.10 -6.67 5.84
C TRP A 42 -8.17 -7.54 4.59
N PRO A 43 -8.64 -8.79 4.72
CA PRO A 43 -8.71 -9.70 3.58
C PRO A 43 -9.48 -9.11 2.41
N GLY A 44 -8.88 -9.22 1.24
CA GLY A 44 -9.41 -8.63 0.01
C GLY A 44 -8.77 -7.30 -0.36
N MET A 45 -8.01 -6.69 0.55
CA MET A 45 -7.41 -5.39 0.26
C MET A 45 -6.33 -5.49 -0.81
N ARG A 46 -5.51 -6.55 -0.78
CA ARG A 46 -4.48 -6.73 -1.79
C ARG A 46 -5.08 -6.81 -3.20
N ASP A 47 -6.23 -7.46 -3.36
CA ASP A 47 -6.89 -7.56 -4.65
C ASP A 47 -7.33 -6.21 -5.20
N ARG A 48 -7.59 -5.26 -4.30
CA ARG A 48 -7.95 -3.90 -4.73
C ARG A 48 -6.75 -3.10 -5.19
N LEU A 49 -5.56 -3.46 -4.71
CA LEU A 49 -4.34 -2.70 -4.97
C LEU A 49 -3.47 -3.36 -6.04
N CYS A 50 -3.51 -4.68 -6.13
CA CYS A 50 -2.64 -5.44 -7.03
C CYS A 50 -3.46 -6.38 -7.89
N ASP A 51 -2.95 -6.65 -9.09
CA ASP A 51 -3.54 -7.65 -9.96
C ASP A 51 -2.77 -8.97 -9.80
N THR A 52 -3.12 -9.98 -10.60
CA THR A 52 -2.55 -11.31 -10.49
C THR A 52 -1.26 -11.52 -11.25
N THR A 53 -0.72 -10.50 -11.96
CA THR A 53 0.51 -10.66 -12.74
C THR A 53 1.78 -10.91 -11.94
N PRO A 54 2.04 -10.54 -10.68
CA PRO A 54 1.45 -9.50 -9.83
C PRO A 54 2.04 -8.12 -10.13
N ALA A 55 1.19 -7.14 -10.13
CA ALA A 55 1.61 -5.75 -10.32
C ALA A 55 0.61 -4.84 -9.61
N ILE A 56 1.05 -3.63 -9.29
CA ILE A 56 0.14 -2.63 -8.76
C ILE A 56 -0.85 -2.26 -9.87
N ARG A 57 -2.13 -2.20 -9.53
CA ARG A 57 -3.15 -1.90 -10.54
C ARG A 57 -2.96 -0.50 -11.13
N ARG A 58 -3.40 -0.32 -12.38
CA ARG A 58 -3.15 0.90 -13.15
C ARG A 58 -3.69 2.16 -12.48
N HIS A 59 -4.79 2.05 -11.76
CA HIS A 59 -5.40 3.20 -11.10
C HIS A 59 -4.86 3.42 -9.68
N ILE A 60 -3.86 2.65 -9.28
CA ILE A 60 -3.23 2.77 -7.96
C ILE A 60 -1.81 3.28 -8.16
N ASN A 61 -1.43 4.28 -7.37
CA ASN A 61 -0.07 4.78 -7.34
C ASN A 61 0.48 4.59 -5.93
N VAL A 62 1.72 4.09 -5.86
CA VAL A 62 2.40 3.92 -4.59
C VAL A 62 3.66 4.76 -4.62
N PHE A 63 3.82 5.60 -3.59
CA PHE A 63 5.02 6.44 -3.44
C PHE A 63 5.74 6.04 -2.17
N VAL A 64 7.04 5.85 -2.28
CA VAL A 64 7.92 5.58 -1.14
C VAL A 64 8.85 6.77 -1.00
N GLU A 65 8.76 7.46 0.15
CA GLU A 65 9.55 8.66 0.39
C GLU A 65 9.41 9.67 -0.74
N GLY A 66 8.19 9.79 -1.26
CA GLY A 66 7.87 10.74 -2.32
C GLY A 66 8.20 10.30 -3.73
N LYS A 67 8.76 9.11 -3.91
CA LYS A 67 9.10 8.59 -5.24
C LYS A 67 8.18 7.46 -5.63
N ARG A 68 7.78 7.44 -6.89
CA ARG A 68 6.91 6.38 -7.38
C ARG A 68 7.60 5.02 -7.25
N ALA A 69 6.84 4.03 -6.78
CA ALA A 69 7.38 2.72 -6.44
C ALA A 69 6.65 1.60 -7.15
N ARG A 70 7.28 0.43 -7.14
CA ARG A 70 6.68 -0.81 -7.66
C ARG A 70 6.70 -1.84 -6.54
N LEU A 71 6.15 -3.03 -6.81
CA LEU A 71 6.08 -4.08 -5.79
C LEU A 71 7.45 -4.50 -5.28
N ASP A 72 8.47 -4.49 -6.14
CA ASP A 72 9.82 -4.90 -5.75
C ASP A 72 10.65 -3.77 -5.15
N THR A 73 10.10 -2.58 -5.00
CA THR A 73 10.82 -1.46 -4.40
C THR A 73 11.14 -1.77 -2.94
N ARG A 74 12.40 -1.60 -2.57
CA ARG A 74 12.85 -1.87 -1.21
C ARG A 74 12.57 -0.69 -0.30
N LEU A 75 12.29 -1.01 0.96
CA LEU A 75 11.94 -0.01 1.97
C LEU A 75 13.03 0.07 3.02
N GLU A 76 13.44 1.29 3.36
CA GLU A 76 14.28 1.53 4.51
C GLU A 76 13.43 1.47 5.79
N PRO A 77 14.05 1.20 6.94
CA PRO A 77 13.29 1.22 8.20
C PRO A 77 12.57 2.55 8.39
N GLY A 78 11.29 2.48 8.74
CA GLY A 78 10.48 3.67 8.96
C GLY A 78 10.03 4.38 7.70
N ALA A 79 10.19 3.76 6.53
CA ALA A 79 9.85 4.40 5.26
C ALA A 79 8.39 4.85 5.22
N ASP A 80 8.15 6.00 4.59
CA ASP A 80 6.82 6.53 4.38
C ASP A 80 6.28 5.99 3.06
N VAL A 81 5.20 5.22 3.12
CA VAL A 81 4.58 4.60 1.96
C VAL A 81 3.20 5.19 1.78
N HIS A 82 2.99 5.87 0.66
CA HIS A 82 1.73 6.56 0.39
C HIS A 82 1.02 5.88 -0.77
N ILE A 83 -0.14 5.32 -0.51
CA ILE A 83 -0.95 4.64 -1.53
C ILE A 83 -2.07 5.58 -1.93
N LEU A 84 -2.15 5.88 -3.23
CA LEU A 84 -3.13 6.81 -3.77
C LEU A 84 -3.92 6.14 -4.87
N THR A 85 -5.20 6.47 -4.97
CA THR A 85 -6.00 6.08 -6.12
C THR A 85 -5.90 7.19 -7.15
N ALA A 86 -5.64 6.80 -8.40
CA ALA A 86 -5.65 7.78 -9.47
C ALA A 86 -7.08 8.18 -9.73
N ILE A 87 -7.33 9.47 -9.74
CA ILE A 87 -8.62 9.96 -10.14
C ILE A 87 -8.63 9.93 -11.66
N SER A 88 -9.40 9.03 -12.22
CA SER A 88 -9.56 9.01 -13.65
C SER A 88 -10.50 10.14 -14.00
N GLY A 89 -10.00 11.29 -13.87
CA GLY A 89 -10.82 12.45 -14.18
C GLY A 89 -10.68 12.87 -15.59
N GLY A 90 -10.31 12.03 -16.26
CA GLY A 90 -10.09 12.62 -17.51
C GLY A 90 -10.13 12.01 -18.50
#